data_43e71cf53ac978cedcbf5bd3a1552a3d
#
_entry.id   43e71cf53ac978cedcbf5bd3a1552a3d
#
_cell.length_a   1.000
_cell.length_b   1.000
_cell.length_c   1.000
_cell.angle_alpha   90.00
_cell.angle_beta   90.00
_cell.angle_gamma   90.00
#
_symmetry.space_group_name_H-M   'P 1'
#
loop_
_entity.id
_entity.type
_entity.pdbx_description
1 polymer ?
#
loop_
_entity_poly.entity_id
_entity_poly.type
_entity_poly.pdbx_seq_one_letter_code
_entity_poly.pdbx_strand_id
1 'polypeptide(L)'
;EWPLTTSAVSEKDKWILAFDCTLQCETRQDELWRLHRALGREAPRLTRLRIGGELEPLPGEVTSEWQRFPSWRKENSVWLLDPTGRPALAFDENVASKYVLDDIQHLFKVNPL
;
A
#
# COMPACT_ATOMS: atom_id res chain seq x y z
N GLU A 1 -12.56 6.65 -7.98
CA GLU A 1 -12.38 6.96 -6.56
C GLU A 1 -12.60 5.76 -5.66
N TRP A 2 -11.70 5.58 -4.70
CA TRP A 2 -11.76 4.43 -3.81
C TRP A 2 -12.82 4.65 -2.72
N PRO A 3 -13.71 3.68 -2.49
CA PRO A 3 -14.78 3.80 -1.49
C PRO A 3 -14.25 3.54 -0.07
N LEU A 4 -13.46 4.45 0.45
CA LEU A 4 -12.85 4.36 1.76
C LEU A 4 -13.44 5.39 2.72
N THR A 5 -13.35 5.11 4.02
CA THR A 5 -13.84 6.03 5.06
C THR A 5 -12.97 7.28 5.17
N THR A 6 -11.69 7.16 4.78
CA THR A 6 -10.80 8.32 4.70
C THR A 6 -10.19 8.35 3.31
N SER A 7 -9.77 9.56 2.87
CA SER A 7 -9.17 9.70 1.55
C SER A 7 -7.87 8.90 1.46
N ALA A 8 -7.68 8.20 0.34
CA ALA A 8 -6.43 7.52 0.06
C ALA A 8 -5.31 8.51 -0.26
N VAL A 9 -5.66 9.69 -0.77
CA VAL A 9 -4.68 10.72 -1.12
C VAL A 9 -4.59 11.70 0.04
N SER A 10 -3.60 11.55 0.88
CA SER A 10 -3.47 12.37 2.08
C SER A 10 -2.35 13.39 2.02
N GLU A 11 -1.30 13.13 1.25
CA GLU A 11 -0.14 14.01 1.21
C GLU A 11 0.35 14.20 -0.21
N LYS A 12 0.77 15.44 -0.47
CA LYS A 12 1.30 15.81 -1.78
C LYS A 12 2.61 15.08 -2.05
N ASP A 13 2.75 14.63 -3.28
CA ASP A 13 3.98 14.02 -3.81
C ASP A 13 4.36 12.67 -3.19
N LYS A 14 3.45 12.04 -2.46
CA LYS A 14 3.73 10.71 -1.90
C LYS A 14 2.97 9.62 -2.65
N TRP A 15 3.66 8.53 -2.86
CA TRP A 15 3.05 7.30 -3.36
C TRP A 15 2.42 6.55 -2.18
N ILE A 16 1.39 5.78 -2.47
CA ILE A 16 0.66 5.06 -1.42
C ILE A 16 0.69 3.57 -1.72
N LEU A 17 1.20 2.80 -0.77
CA LEU A 17 1.15 1.34 -0.82
C LEU A 17 -0.05 0.93 0.01
N ALA A 18 -1.16 0.65 -0.68
CA ALA A 18 -2.41 0.27 -0.04
C ALA A 18 -2.53 -1.25 -0.01
N PHE A 19 -3.02 -1.81 1.09
CA PHE A 19 -3.25 -3.24 1.16
C PHE A 19 -4.53 -3.55 1.91
N ASP A 20 -5.24 -4.56 1.39
CA ASP A 20 -6.48 -5.03 1.98
C ASP A 20 -6.17 -5.97 3.14
N CYS A 21 -6.78 -5.71 4.29
CA CYS A 21 -6.53 -6.45 5.51
C CYS A 21 -7.84 -6.93 6.14
N THR A 22 -8.77 -7.43 5.32
CA THR A 22 -10.07 -7.89 5.83
C THR A 22 -10.02 -9.30 6.37
N LEU A 23 -8.96 -10.05 6.06
CA LEU A 23 -8.70 -11.37 6.63
C LEU A 23 -7.35 -11.33 7.34
N GLN A 24 -6.82 -12.48 7.71
CA GLN A 24 -5.54 -12.55 8.42
C GLN A 24 -4.42 -11.96 7.56
N CYS A 25 -3.92 -10.81 7.97
CA CYS A 25 -2.92 -10.09 7.19
C CYS A 25 -1.64 -9.77 7.97
N GLU A 26 -1.46 -10.36 9.16
CA GLU A 26 -0.32 -10.04 10.02
C GLU A 26 1.01 -10.22 9.32
N THR A 27 1.17 -11.32 8.59
CA THR A 27 2.41 -11.60 7.87
C THR A 27 2.64 -10.54 6.79
N ARG A 28 1.61 -10.21 6.03
CA ARG A 28 1.73 -9.21 4.97
C ARG A 28 1.99 -7.82 5.56
N GLN A 29 1.34 -7.48 6.66
CA GLN A 29 1.58 -6.21 7.34
C GLN A 29 3.05 -6.06 7.72
N ASP A 30 3.62 -7.11 8.33
CA ASP A 30 5.03 -7.11 8.73
C ASP A 30 5.95 -7.04 7.51
N GLU A 31 5.64 -7.80 6.47
CA GLU A 31 6.44 -7.79 5.24
C GLU A 31 6.46 -6.42 4.58
N LEU A 32 5.32 -5.74 4.52
CA LEU A 32 5.25 -4.43 3.91
C LEU A 32 5.94 -3.36 4.74
N TRP A 33 5.92 -3.50 6.07
CA TRP A 33 6.70 -2.62 6.94
C TRP A 33 8.20 -2.77 6.67
N ARG A 34 8.66 -4.01 6.56
CA ARG A 34 10.06 -4.29 6.25
C ARG A 34 10.44 -3.79 4.86
N LEU A 35 9.55 -3.97 3.90
CA LEU A 35 9.73 -3.46 2.55
C LEU A 35 9.90 -1.95 2.57
N HIS A 36 9.06 -1.25 3.32
CA HIS A 36 9.14 0.21 3.42
C HIS A 36 10.50 0.64 3.95
N ARG A 37 11.00 -0.03 4.98
CA ARG A 37 12.32 0.24 5.53
C ARG A 37 13.43 -0.08 4.53
N ALA A 38 13.24 -1.12 3.73
CA ALA A 38 14.24 -1.52 2.74
C ALA A 38 14.40 -0.51 1.60
N LEU A 39 13.45 0.41 1.44
CA LEU A 39 13.57 1.48 0.45
C LEU A 39 14.68 2.49 0.81
N GLY A 40 15.15 2.47 2.05
CA GLY A 40 16.25 3.35 2.47
C GLY A 40 15.89 4.82 2.28
N ARG A 41 16.75 5.54 1.54
CA ARG A 41 16.53 6.97 1.30
C ARG A 41 15.24 7.27 0.52
N GLU A 42 14.68 6.29 -0.17
CA GLU A 42 13.44 6.46 -0.91
C GLU A 42 12.19 6.25 -0.05
N ALA A 43 12.35 5.76 1.19
CA ALA A 43 11.22 5.48 2.08
C ALA A 43 10.28 6.68 2.29
N PRO A 44 10.78 7.93 2.40
CA PRO A 44 9.88 9.08 2.57
C PRO A 44 8.93 9.33 1.40
N ARG A 45 9.18 8.72 0.24
CA ARG A 45 8.29 8.85 -0.92
C ARG A 45 7.03 7.98 -0.81
N LEU A 46 6.98 7.08 0.17
CA LEU A 46 5.93 6.08 0.29
C LEU A 46 5.19 6.21 1.62
N THR A 47 3.87 6.10 1.55
CA THR A 47 3.00 5.96 2.73
C THR A 47 2.30 4.62 2.61
N ARG A 48 2.22 3.87 3.72
CA ARG A 48 1.47 2.62 3.74
C ARG A 48 0.06 2.88 4.24
N LEU A 49 -0.92 2.36 3.50
CA LEU A 49 -2.34 2.49 3.86
C LEU A 49 -2.92 1.09 4.06
N ARG A 50 -3.33 0.78 5.28
CA ARG A 50 -4.00 -0.47 5.56
C ARG A 50 -5.51 -0.26 5.49
N ILE A 51 -6.19 -1.10 4.73
CA ILE A 51 -7.64 -1.02 4.56
C ILE A 51 -8.27 -2.18 5.31
N GLY A 52 -8.94 -1.89 6.42
CA GLY A 52 -9.59 -2.89 7.23
C GLY A 52 -8.69 -3.51 8.28
N GLY A 53 -9.21 -4.54 8.95
CA GLY A 53 -8.49 -5.26 9.98
C GLY A 53 -8.55 -4.58 11.33
N GLU A 54 -8.13 -5.32 12.35
CA GLU A 54 -8.19 -4.85 13.74
C GLU A 54 -6.81 -4.84 14.41
N LEU A 55 -5.75 -5.10 13.63
CA LEU A 55 -4.40 -5.11 14.14
C LEU A 55 -3.93 -3.70 14.51
N GLU A 56 -3.02 -3.63 15.47
CA GLU A 56 -2.35 -2.37 15.76
C GLU A 56 -1.57 -1.89 14.54
N PRO A 57 -1.69 -0.61 14.18
CA PRO A 57 -0.88 -0.08 13.07
C PRO A 57 0.60 -0.15 13.41
N LEU A 58 1.41 -0.55 12.43
CA LEU A 58 2.85 -0.47 12.55
C LEU A 58 3.32 0.96 12.26
N PRO A 59 4.52 1.34 12.68
CA PRO A 59 5.00 2.72 12.50
C PRO A 59 4.91 3.17 11.03
N GLY A 60 4.33 4.35 10.82
CA GLY A 60 4.16 4.92 9.48
C GLY A 60 2.96 4.40 8.71
N GLU A 61 2.12 3.60 9.34
CA GLU A 61 0.94 3.02 8.70
C GLU A 61 -0.27 3.90 8.95
N VAL A 62 -1.00 4.23 7.89
CA VAL A 62 -2.29 4.93 7.95
C VAL A 62 -3.37 3.87 7.76
N THR A 63 -4.48 4.01 8.45
CA THR A 63 -5.57 3.04 8.37
C THR A 63 -6.84 3.65 7.79
N SER A 64 -7.62 2.83 7.11
CA SER A 64 -8.92 3.19 6.60
C SER A 64 -9.80 1.95 6.58
N GLU A 65 -11.06 2.13 6.18
CA GLU A 65 -12.02 1.04 6.07
C GLU A 65 -12.74 1.12 4.74
N TRP A 66 -13.13 -0.03 4.19
CA TRP A 66 -13.99 -0.04 3.01
C TRP A 66 -15.39 0.45 3.42
N GLN A 67 -15.89 1.46 2.72
CA GLN A 67 -17.30 1.85 2.87
C GLN A 67 -18.21 0.86 2.17
N ARG A 68 -17.71 0.27 1.07
CA ARG A 68 -18.34 -0.83 0.35
C ARG A 68 -17.25 -1.58 -0.38
N PHE A 69 -17.48 -2.86 -0.68
CA PHE A 69 -16.49 -3.63 -1.43
C PHE A 69 -16.69 -3.38 -2.93
N PRO A 70 -15.73 -2.75 -3.58
CA PRO A 70 -15.83 -2.58 -5.03
C PRO A 70 -15.70 -3.92 -5.76
N SER A 71 -16.26 -4.01 -6.95
CA SER A 71 -16.25 -5.26 -7.72
C SER A 71 -14.84 -5.72 -8.07
N TRP A 72 -13.88 -4.81 -8.16
CA TRP A 72 -12.50 -5.14 -8.51
C TRP A 72 -11.66 -5.53 -7.30
N ARG A 73 -12.22 -5.46 -6.09
CA ARG A 73 -11.48 -5.83 -4.88
C ARG A 73 -11.24 -7.33 -4.83
N LYS A 74 -10.00 -7.70 -4.50
CA LYS A 74 -9.65 -9.08 -4.15
C LYS A 74 -9.05 -9.06 -2.75
N GLU A 75 -9.41 -10.06 -1.94
CA GLU A 75 -8.93 -10.15 -0.56
C GLU A 75 -7.42 -10.19 -0.51
N ASN A 76 -6.86 -9.45 0.45
CA ASN A 76 -5.42 -9.43 0.72
C ASN A 76 -4.55 -8.97 -0.47
N SER A 77 -5.14 -8.21 -1.39
CA SER A 77 -4.40 -7.61 -2.49
C SER A 77 -3.62 -6.39 -2.02
N VAL A 78 -2.60 -6.05 -2.79
CA VAL A 78 -1.75 -4.88 -2.54
C VAL A 78 -1.77 -4.03 -3.80
N TRP A 79 -1.87 -2.72 -3.62
CA TRP A 79 -1.88 -1.76 -4.74
C TRP A 79 -0.87 -0.66 -4.47
N LEU A 80 -0.21 -0.21 -5.53
CA LEU A 80 0.61 1.00 -5.46
C LEU A 80 -0.13 2.11 -6.19
N LEU A 81 -0.44 3.19 -5.46
CA LEU A 81 -1.10 4.37 -6.01
C LEU A 81 -0.06 5.45 -6.21
N ASP A 82 -0.15 6.17 -7.33
CA ASP A 82 0.72 7.31 -7.57
C ASP A 82 0.29 8.51 -6.71
N PRO A 83 1.07 9.61 -6.72
CA PRO A 83 0.72 10.77 -5.90
C PRO A 83 -0.63 11.42 -6.21
N THR A 84 -1.24 11.09 -7.35
CA THR A 84 -2.58 11.58 -7.68
C THR A 84 -3.67 10.62 -7.20
N GLY A 85 -3.29 9.47 -6.64
CA GLY A 85 -4.23 8.47 -6.15
C GLY A 85 -4.65 7.45 -7.18
N ARG A 86 -3.98 7.40 -8.33
CA ARG A 86 -4.30 6.43 -9.39
C ARG A 86 -3.49 5.15 -9.19
N PRO A 87 -4.12 3.96 -9.37
CA PRO A 87 -3.38 2.71 -9.27
C PRO A 87 -2.34 2.60 -10.37
N ALA A 88 -1.10 2.42 -9.98
CA ALA A 88 0.00 2.18 -10.91
C ALA A 88 0.32 0.69 -11.02
N LEU A 89 0.22 -0.04 -9.91
CA LEU A 89 0.50 -1.47 -9.84
C LEU A 89 -0.51 -2.16 -8.93
N ALA A 90 -0.80 -3.42 -9.21
CA ALA A 90 -1.64 -4.25 -8.37
C ALA A 90 -1.00 -5.63 -8.22
N PHE A 91 -1.03 -6.18 -7.02
CA PHE A 91 -0.43 -7.45 -6.69
C PHE A 91 -1.43 -8.33 -5.96
N ASP A 92 -1.56 -9.59 -6.39
CA ASP A 92 -2.37 -10.57 -5.68
C ASP A 92 -1.71 -10.95 -4.36
N GLU A 93 -2.50 -11.56 -3.47
CA GLU A 93 -1.98 -11.99 -2.18
C GLU A 93 -0.83 -12.98 -2.30
N ASN A 94 -0.73 -13.71 -3.40
CA ASN A 94 0.31 -14.71 -3.62
C ASN A 94 1.63 -14.14 -4.13
N VAL A 95 1.68 -12.85 -4.46
CA VAL A 95 2.91 -12.23 -4.92
C VAL A 95 3.80 -11.95 -3.72
N ALA A 96 5.02 -12.47 -3.76
CA ALA A 96 5.98 -12.28 -2.67
C ALA A 96 6.38 -10.81 -2.55
N SER A 97 6.54 -10.35 -1.31
CA SER A 97 6.84 -8.93 -1.05
C SER A 97 8.15 -8.48 -1.66
N LYS A 98 9.11 -9.38 -1.87
CA LYS A 98 10.35 -8.99 -2.55
C LYS A 98 10.11 -8.54 -3.99
N TYR A 99 9.12 -9.11 -4.67
CA TYR A 99 8.77 -8.68 -6.03
C TYR A 99 8.05 -7.34 -6.00
N VAL A 100 7.22 -7.12 -4.99
CA VAL A 100 6.59 -5.83 -4.77
C VAL A 100 7.67 -4.75 -4.57
N LEU A 101 8.66 -5.05 -3.73
CA LEU A 101 9.78 -4.13 -3.49
C LEU A 101 10.55 -3.83 -4.77
N ASP A 102 10.89 -4.87 -5.54
CA ASP A 102 11.63 -4.70 -6.78
C ASP A 102 10.89 -3.79 -7.77
N ASP A 103 9.58 -3.98 -7.89
CA ASP A 103 8.76 -3.18 -8.79
C ASP A 103 8.67 -1.73 -8.32
N ILE A 104 8.53 -1.51 -7.01
CA ILE A 104 8.51 -0.16 -6.46
C ILE A 104 9.84 0.55 -6.68
N GLN A 105 10.95 -0.14 -6.42
CA GLN A 105 12.28 0.43 -6.63
C GLN A 105 12.50 0.80 -8.09
N HIS A 106 12.07 -0.07 -9.01
CA HIS A 106 12.17 0.23 -10.44
C HIS A 106 11.32 1.47 -10.78
N LEU A 107 10.10 1.52 -10.28
CA LEU A 107 9.19 2.64 -10.57
C LEU A 107 9.76 3.95 -10.04
N PHE A 108 10.32 3.94 -8.85
CA PHE A 108 10.93 5.14 -8.26
C PHE A 108 12.18 5.57 -9.02
N LYS A 109 12.91 4.61 -9.58
CA LYS A 109 14.10 4.92 -10.37
C LYS A 109 13.75 5.62 -11.67
N VAL A 110 12.65 5.22 -12.32
CA VAL A 110 12.23 5.83 -13.60
C VAL A 110 11.33 7.04 -13.39
N ASN A 111 10.93 7.33 -12.16
CA ASN A 111 10.13 8.52 -11.80
C ASN A 111 10.82 9.26 -10.65
N PRO A 112 12.02 9.81 -10.87
CA PRO A 112 12.72 10.51 -9.82
C PRO A 112 11.99 11.79 -9.41
N LEU A 113 12.23 12.22 -8.18
CA LEU A 113 11.66 13.49 -7.69
C LEU A 113 12.33 14.68 -8.34
#